data_f7fe6415805e04d43ca7898da2e186f0
#
_entry.id   f7fe6415805e04d43ca7898da2e186f0
#
_cell.length_a   1.000
_cell.length_b   1.000
_cell.length_c   1.000
_cell.angle_alpha   90.00
_cell.angle_beta   90.00
_cell.angle_gamma   90.00
#
_symmetry.space_group_name_H-M   'P 1'
#
loop_
_entity.id
_entity.type
_entity.pdbx_description
1 polymer ?
#
loop_
_entity_poly.entity_id
_entity_poly.type
_entity_poly.pdbx_seq_one_letter_code
_entity_poly.pdbx_strand_id
1 'polypeptide(L)'
;MNILIVGDSCKDIFIYGEITRLSPEAPVPVLNPLKEISNDGMAKNVVNNVESLGINVYSVTNKNSIRKVRYVDKKSNQLVLRVDEHDYCDRISKRERDNINNNVHKVLGNTVDIDAIIISDYCKGFLTEDDIQYICENNKNVFVDTKKDLGDWVNSAKYIKINSLEYENNKTFFENNSIMDKTIVTKGNEGCLFQDKIYPTEDVQVKDISGAGDTFVSGLVVEYVRTKDIIKSISFAQECTKIVVQKHGVSVVTKEEIKDYE
;
A
#
# COMPACT_ATOMS: atom_id res chain seq x y z
N MET A 1 11.67 -1.94 17.07
CA MET A 1 10.63 -2.63 16.27
C MET A 1 11.07 -2.63 14.82
N ASN A 2 10.95 -3.77 14.16
CA ASN A 2 11.40 -3.97 12.80
C ASN A 2 10.22 -4.52 11.97
N ILE A 3 9.85 -3.83 10.90
CA ILE A 3 8.81 -4.29 9.97
C ILE A 3 9.45 -4.59 8.62
N LEU A 4 9.11 -5.75 8.05
CA LEU A 4 9.50 -6.13 6.70
C LEU A 4 8.34 -5.88 5.74
N ILE A 5 8.63 -5.21 4.62
CA ILE A 5 7.67 -4.98 3.55
C ILE A 5 8.09 -5.80 2.33
N VAL A 6 7.14 -6.57 1.79
CA VAL A 6 7.37 -7.45 0.63
C VAL A 6 6.31 -7.15 -0.43
N GLY A 7 6.71 -6.81 -1.64
CA GLY A 7 5.72 -6.55 -2.71
C GLY A 7 6.25 -5.81 -3.92
N ASP A 8 5.32 -5.46 -4.80
CA ASP A 8 5.61 -4.68 -6.00
C ASP A 8 5.91 -3.22 -5.66
N SER A 9 6.90 -2.63 -6.31
CA SER A 9 7.24 -1.22 -6.17
C SER A 9 7.28 -0.52 -7.52
N CYS A 10 6.96 0.77 -7.55
CA CYS A 10 7.04 1.59 -8.75
C CYS A 10 7.61 2.99 -8.46
N LYS A 11 7.88 3.73 -9.53
CA LYS A 11 8.07 5.17 -9.50
C LYS A 11 6.82 5.86 -10.04
N ASP A 12 6.20 6.68 -9.21
CA ASP A 12 5.11 7.59 -9.61
C ASP A 12 5.74 8.91 -10.05
N ILE A 13 5.65 9.22 -11.35
CA ILE A 13 6.26 10.39 -11.97
C ILE A 13 5.16 11.34 -12.40
N PHE A 14 5.22 12.58 -11.93
CA PHE A 14 4.30 13.65 -12.31
C PHE A 14 5.04 14.69 -13.14
N ILE A 15 4.63 14.85 -14.40
CA ILE A 15 5.15 15.85 -15.33
C ILE A 15 4.12 16.97 -15.43
N TYR A 16 4.39 18.07 -14.72
CA TYR A 16 3.58 19.28 -14.79
C TYR A 16 4.02 20.14 -15.96
N GLY A 17 3.06 20.54 -16.81
CA GLY A 17 3.32 21.33 -17.98
C GLY A 17 2.21 22.33 -18.28
N GLU A 18 2.39 23.13 -19.33
CA GLU A 18 1.39 24.04 -19.86
C GLU A 18 0.82 23.52 -21.17
N ILE A 19 -0.49 23.61 -21.30
CA ILE A 19 -1.24 23.29 -22.52
C ILE A 19 -1.80 24.60 -23.09
N THR A 20 -1.21 25.05 -24.18
CA THR A 20 -1.60 26.33 -24.82
C THR A 20 -2.25 26.14 -26.20
N ARG A 21 -2.16 24.94 -26.77
CA ARG A 21 -2.70 24.63 -28.11
C ARG A 21 -3.00 23.16 -28.31
N LEU A 22 -3.78 22.86 -29.32
CA LEU A 22 -3.93 21.50 -29.88
C LEU A 22 -2.83 21.23 -30.90
N SER A 23 -2.54 19.94 -31.12
CA SER A 23 -1.64 19.51 -32.20
C SER A 23 -2.28 19.75 -33.57
N PRO A 24 -1.53 20.17 -34.59
CA PRO A 24 -2.03 20.20 -35.95
C PRO A 24 -2.19 18.80 -36.57
N GLU A 25 -1.58 17.76 -36.00
CA GLU A 25 -1.58 16.39 -36.50
C GLU A 25 -2.81 15.59 -36.05
N ALA A 26 -3.35 15.94 -34.88
CA ALA A 26 -4.52 15.27 -34.30
C ALA A 26 -5.17 16.20 -33.23
N PRO A 27 -6.45 16.02 -32.87
CA PRO A 27 -7.15 16.83 -31.86
C PRO A 27 -6.72 16.47 -30.43
N VAL A 28 -5.42 16.50 -30.18
CA VAL A 28 -4.82 16.21 -28.86
C VAL A 28 -4.08 17.44 -28.32
N PRO A 29 -4.05 17.65 -26.99
CA PRO A 29 -3.32 18.75 -26.40
C PRO A 29 -1.80 18.60 -26.57
N VAL A 30 -1.11 19.71 -26.74
CA VAL A 30 0.36 19.75 -26.71
C VAL A 30 0.79 20.30 -25.35
N LEU A 31 1.38 19.42 -24.51
CA LEU A 31 1.88 19.78 -23.21
C LEU A 31 3.36 20.13 -23.29
N ASN A 32 3.72 21.32 -22.80
CA ASN A 32 5.09 21.75 -22.65
C ASN A 32 5.54 21.50 -21.20
N PRO A 33 6.45 20.52 -20.96
CA PRO A 33 6.88 20.16 -19.60
C PRO A 33 7.61 21.32 -18.92
N LEU A 34 7.29 21.59 -17.65
CA LEU A 34 7.92 22.63 -16.83
C LEU A 34 8.60 22.05 -15.59
N LYS A 35 8.02 21.00 -15.00
CA LYS A 35 8.51 20.41 -13.74
C LYS A 35 8.20 18.93 -13.72
N GLU A 36 9.16 18.14 -13.26
CA GLU A 36 8.99 16.73 -12.95
C GLU A 36 9.11 16.50 -11.44
N ILE A 37 8.22 15.69 -10.88
CA ILE A 37 8.27 15.20 -9.50
C ILE A 37 8.20 13.68 -9.56
N SER A 38 9.09 13.01 -8.86
CA SER A 38 9.09 11.55 -8.76
C SER A 38 8.96 11.13 -7.32
N ASN A 39 7.97 10.26 -7.05
CA ASN A 39 7.71 9.65 -5.76
C ASN A 39 7.86 8.14 -5.84
N ASP A 40 8.12 7.52 -4.71
CA ASP A 40 8.02 6.08 -4.58
C ASP A 40 6.56 5.66 -4.42
N GLY A 41 6.15 4.61 -5.14
CA GLY A 41 4.77 4.11 -5.12
C GLY A 41 4.68 2.62 -4.75
N MET A 42 3.46 2.13 -4.51
CA MET A 42 3.16 0.75 -4.12
C MET A 42 3.88 0.36 -2.82
N ALA A 43 4.52 -0.80 -2.73
CA ALA A 43 5.24 -1.25 -1.54
C ALA A 43 6.27 -0.24 -1.02
N LYS A 44 6.91 0.55 -1.88
CA LYS A 44 7.81 1.62 -1.42
C LYS A 44 7.09 2.79 -0.77
N ASN A 45 5.83 3.07 -1.16
CA ASN A 45 5.02 4.03 -0.43
C ASN A 45 4.68 3.51 0.98
N VAL A 46 4.42 2.20 1.14
CA VAL A 46 4.27 1.57 2.46
C VAL A 46 5.56 1.70 3.28
N VAL A 47 6.74 1.50 2.67
CA VAL A 47 8.04 1.74 3.33
C VAL A 47 8.11 3.17 3.88
N ASN A 48 7.85 4.17 3.05
CA ASN A 48 7.91 5.59 3.44
C ASN A 48 6.94 5.91 4.59
N ASN A 49 5.73 5.34 4.56
CA ASN A 49 4.73 5.53 5.62
C ASN A 49 5.18 4.91 6.95
N VAL A 50 5.74 3.69 6.94
CA VAL A 50 6.21 3.04 8.16
C VAL A 50 7.44 3.73 8.74
N GLU A 51 8.38 4.17 7.88
CA GLU A 51 9.57 4.95 8.30
C GLU A 51 9.18 6.30 8.92
N SER A 52 8.21 7.00 8.34
CA SER A 52 7.75 8.29 8.85
C SER A 52 7.14 8.18 10.25
N LEU A 53 6.57 7.02 10.60
CA LEU A 53 6.08 6.69 11.95
C LEU A 53 7.20 6.23 12.91
N GLY A 54 8.47 6.24 12.45
CA GLY A 54 9.66 6.03 13.26
C GLY A 54 9.97 4.57 13.58
N ILE A 55 9.57 3.67 12.73
CA ILE A 55 9.85 2.23 12.82
C ILE A 55 11.01 1.89 11.88
N ASN A 56 11.86 0.93 12.27
CA ASN A 56 12.88 0.40 11.37
C ASN A 56 12.22 -0.46 10.30
N VAL A 57 12.53 -0.17 9.04
CA VAL A 57 11.94 -0.85 7.90
C VAL A 57 12.98 -1.62 7.12
N TYR A 58 12.62 -2.82 6.73
CA TYR A 58 13.32 -3.64 5.74
C TYR A 58 12.37 -3.87 4.57
N SER A 59 12.90 -4.00 3.36
CA SER A 59 12.04 -4.22 2.20
C SER A 59 12.64 -5.23 1.21
N VAL A 60 11.77 -6.05 0.64
CA VAL A 60 12.06 -6.95 -0.48
C VAL A 60 11.09 -6.62 -1.59
N THR A 61 11.57 -5.89 -2.60
CA THR A 61 10.76 -5.41 -3.73
C THR A 61 11.44 -5.72 -5.05
N ASN A 62 10.69 -5.61 -6.15
CA ASN A 62 11.24 -5.79 -7.49
C ASN A 62 12.44 -4.87 -7.76
N LYS A 63 13.39 -5.38 -8.56
CA LYS A 63 14.59 -4.64 -8.99
C LYS A 63 14.33 -3.78 -10.21
N ASN A 64 13.46 -4.26 -11.11
CA ASN A 64 13.08 -3.52 -12.32
C ASN A 64 12.15 -2.37 -11.94
N SER A 65 12.35 -1.23 -12.59
CA SER A 65 11.53 -0.04 -12.32
C SER A 65 10.23 -0.09 -13.12
N ILE A 66 9.11 -0.33 -12.44
CA ILE A 66 7.78 0.01 -12.95
C ILE A 66 7.62 1.54 -12.85
N ARG A 67 7.17 2.18 -13.91
CA ARG A 67 6.99 3.65 -13.94
C ARG A 67 5.56 4.00 -14.30
N LYS A 68 4.97 4.89 -13.53
CA LYS A 68 3.63 5.44 -13.76
C LYS A 68 3.75 6.94 -13.98
N VAL A 69 3.79 7.32 -15.25
CA VAL A 69 4.01 8.71 -15.65
C VAL A 69 2.65 9.40 -15.84
N ARG A 70 2.45 10.50 -15.12
CA ARG A 70 1.25 11.33 -15.18
C ARG A 70 1.58 12.70 -15.73
N TYR A 71 0.93 13.08 -16.82
CA TYR A 71 1.03 14.39 -17.41
C TYR A 71 -0.11 15.25 -16.89
N VAL A 72 0.23 16.36 -16.24
CA VAL A 72 -0.73 17.22 -15.53
C VAL A 72 -0.64 18.63 -16.08
N ASP A 73 -1.77 19.22 -16.48
CA ASP A 73 -1.82 20.64 -16.79
C ASP A 73 -1.67 21.46 -15.51
N LYS A 74 -0.62 22.28 -15.44
CA LYS A 74 -0.26 23.08 -14.26
C LYS A 74 -1.34 24.10 -13.90
N LYS A 75 -2.04 24.64 -14.91
CA LYS A 75 -3.04 25.71 -14.71
C LYS A 75 -4.34 25.17 -14.09
N SER A 76 -4.85 24.08 -14.64
CA SER A 76 -6.10 23.44 -14.17
C SER A 76 -5.87 22.38 -13.09
N ASN A 77 -4.63 21.93 -12.90
CA ASN A 77 -4.26 20.75 -12.10
C ASN A 77 -4.94 19.46 -12.57
N GLN A 78 -5.33 19.41 -13.84
CA GLN A 78 -6.03 18.27 -14.42
C GLN A 78 -5.05 17.24 -14.99
N LEU A 79 -5.30 15.96 -14.68
CA LEU A 79 -4.60 14.84 -15.32
C LEU A 79 -5.01 14.77 -16.80
N VAL A 80 -4.04 14.87 -17.69
CA VAL A 80 -4.24 14.86 -19.14
C VAL A 80 -4.03 13.47 -19.72
N LEU A 81 -2.98 12.78 -19.27
CA LEU A 81 -2.59 11.47 -19.73
C LEU A 81 -1.83 10.74 -18.62
N ARG A 82 -2.06 9.43 -18.51
CA ARG A 82 -1.23 8.52 -17.74
C ARG A 82 -0.61 7.48 -18.67
N VAL A 83 0.68 7.25 -18.50
CA VAL A 83 1.43 6.20 -19.20
C VAL A 83 2.01 5.26 -18.17
N ASP A 84 1.66 3.99 -18.25
CA ASP A 84 2.22 2.95 -17.39
C ASP A 84 3.32 2.23 -18.19
N GLU A 85 4.58 2.50 -17.83
CA GLU A 85 5.75 1.93 -18.47
C GLU A 85 6.25 0.72 -17.67
N HIS A 86 6.53 -0.38 -18.36
CA HIS A 86 7.01 -1.63 -17.74
C HIS A 86 6.11 -2.08 -16.57
N ASP A 87 4.79 -2.06 -16.78
CA ASP A 87 3.78 -2.33 -15.73
C ASP A 87 3.76 -3.81 -15.27
N TYR A 88 4.93 -4.42 -15.27
CA TYR A 88 5.19 -5.79 -14.87
C TYR A 88 6.63 -5.92 -14.35
N CYS A 89 6.87 -6.81 -13.38
CA CYS A 89 8.20 -7.05 -12.84
C CYS A 89 8.52 -8.54 -12.68
N ASP A 90 9.80 -8.84 -12.51
CA ASP A 90 10.27 -10.20 -12.26
C ASP A 90 9.79 -10.68 -10.88
N ARG A 91 9.44 -11.97 -10.82
CA ARG A 91 9.06 -12.66 -9.59
C ARG A 91 10.20 -12.63 -8.58
N ILE A 92 9.86 -12.56 -7.30
CA ILE A 92 10.81 -12.76 -6.19
C ILE A 92 11.61 -14.06 -6.41
N SER A 93 12.92 -13.99 -6.25
CA SER A 93 13.73 -15.20 -6.35
C SER A 93 13.46 -16.13 -5.17
N LYS A 94 13.57 -17.45 -5.42
CA LYS A 94 13.42 -18.46 -4.35
C LYS A 94 14.33 -18.15 -3.15
N ARG A 95 15.58 -17.71 -3.41
CA ARG A 95 16.52 -17.33 -2.35
C ARG A 95 16.05 -16.14 -1.51
N GLU A 96 15.51 -15.11 -2.15
CA GLU A 96 14.98 -13.95 -1.43
C GLU A 96 13.77 -14.33 -0.60
N ARG A 97 12.83 -15.12 -1.16
CA ARG A 97 11.66 -15.61 -0.44
C ARG A 97 12.07 -16.50 0.75
N ASP A 98 12.95 -17.47 0.55
CA ASP A 98 13.39 -18.42 1.58
C ASP A 98 14.21 -17.72 2.70
N ASN A 99 14.73 -16.51 2.45
CA ASN A 99 15.36 -15.66 3.47
C ASN A 99 14.33 -14.98 4.39
N ILE A 100 13.03 -15.06 4.08
CA ILE A 100 11.92 -14.54 4.88
C ILE A 100 11.27 -15.73 5.59
N ASN A 101 11.80 -16.13 6.74
CA ASN A 101 11.33 -17.32 7.43
C ASN A 101 11.53 -17.19 8.95
N ASN A 102 10.59 -17.73 9.74
CA ASN A 102 10.61 -17.68 11.20
C ASN A 102 10.70 -16.26 11.79
N ASN A 103 10.07 -15.30 11.15
CA ASN A 103 10.15 -13.88 11.51
C ASN A 103 11.59 -13.33 11.54
N VAL A 104 12.42 -13.85 10.66
CA VAL A 104 13.82 -13.43 10.51
C VAL A 104 14.06 -13.05 9.05
N HIS A 105 14.75 -11.93 8.86
CA HIS A 105 15.21 -11.51 7.55
C HIS A 105 16.74 -11.41 7.52
N LYS A 106 17.34 -12.02 6.50
CA LYS A 106 18.81 -11.97 6.31
C LYS A 106 19.18 -10.82 5.40
N VAL A 107 19.86 -9.82 5.94
CA VAL A 107 20.33 -8.64 5.22
C VAL A 107 21.85 -8.55 5.31
N LEU A 108 22.53 -8.54 4.16
CA LEU A 108 24.00 -8.38 4.07
C LEU A 108 24.79 -9.28 5.05
N GLY A 109 24.33 -10.52 5.21
CA GLY A 109 24.98 -11.50 6.12
C GLY A 109 24.56 -11.40 7.58
N ASN A 110 23.80 -10.38 7.98
CA ASN A 110 23.25 -10.25 9.31
C ASN A 110 21.82 -10.81 9.34
N THR A 111 21.42 -11.25 10.52
CA THR A 111 20.06 -11.72 10.80
C THR A 111 19.33 -10.66 11.61
N VAL A 112 18.13 -10.29 11.18
CA VAL A 112 17.28 -9.31 11.84
C VAL A 112 15.96 -9.96 12.22
N ASP A 113 15.57 -9.84 13.48
CA ASP A 113 14.26 -10.26 13.95
C ASP A 113 13.20 -9.29 13.44
N ILE A 114 12.11 -9.84 12.89
CA ILE A 114 11.00 -9.10 12.31
C ILE A 114 9.76 -9.23 13.20
N ASP A 115 9.22 -8.10 13.64
CA ASP A 115 8.02 -8.04 14.50
C ASP A 115 6.72 -8.25 13.71
N ALA A 116 6.70 -7.79 12.44
CA ALA A 116 5.59 -7.98 11.50
C ALA A 116 6.06 -7.90 10.05
N ILE A 117 5.30 -8.54 9.15
CA ILE A 117 5.50 -8.48 7.70
C ILE A 117 4.27 -7.85 7.07
N ILE A 118 4.47 -6.88 6.17
CA ILE A 118 3.43 -6.34 5.30
C ILE A 118 3.66 -6.88 3.89
N ILE A 119 2.70 -7.62 3.36
CA ILE A 119 2.63 -7.95 1.93
C ILE A 119 1.82 -6.86 1.26
N SER A 120 2.45 -6.11 0.35
CA SER A 120 1.83 -5.05 -0.46
C SER A 120 1.92 -5.45 -1.93
N ASP A 121 0.91 -6.19 -2.40
CA ASP A 121 0.87 -6.83 -3.70
C ASP A 121 -0.10 -6.12 -4.64
N TYR A 122 0.45 -5.49 -5.66
CA TYR A 122 -0.29 -4.76 -6.70
C TYR A 122 -0.48 -5.57 -7.99
N CYS A 123 -0.29 -6.88 -7.95
CA CYS A 123 -0.40 -7.79 -9.09
C CYS A 123 0.50 -7.42 -10.26
N LYS A 124 1.74 -6.96 -10.00
CA LYS A 124 2.71 -6.65 -11.06
C LYS A 124 3.69 -7.79 -11.33
N GLY A 125 3.48 -8.93 -10.70
CA GLY A 125 4.22 -10.16 -10.96
C GLY A 125 5.30 -10.50 -9.94
N PHE A 126 5.58 -9.64 -8.95
CA PHE A 126 6.61 -9.88 -7.95
C PHE A 126 6.30 -11.09 -7.06
N LEU A 127 5.05 -11.23 -6.62
CA LEU A 127 4.59 -12.35 -5.79
C LEU A 127 3.52 -13.17 -6.51
N THR A 128 3.65 -14.49 -6.47
CA THR A 128 2.56 -15.42 -6.78
C THR A 128 1.76 -15.72 -5.52
N GLU A 129 0.60 -16.35 -5.68
CA GLU A 129 -0.21 -16.85 -4.57
C GLU A 129 0.58 -17.82 -3.68
N ASP A 130 1.34 -18.74 -4.28
CA ASP A 130 2.23 -19.66 -3.58
C ASP A 130 3.32 -18.94 -2.77
N ASP A 131 3.85 -17.81 -3.27
CA ASP A 131 4.84 -17.03 -2.53
C ASP A 131 4.23 -16.38 -1.30
N ILE A 132 3.03 -15.80 -1.44
CA ILE A 132 2.29 -15.20 -0.33
C ILE A 132 1.93 -16.26 0.70
N GLN A 133 1.39 -17.40 0.26
CA GLN A 133 1.08 -18.53 1.13
C GLN A 133 2.32 -18.99 1.92
N TYR A 134 3.44 -19.22 1.22
CA TYR A 134 4.70 -19.62 1.85
C TYR A 134 5.14 -18.63 2.94
N ILE A 135 5.09 -17.31 2.66
CA ILE A 135 5.47 -16.29 3.62
C ILE A 135 4.51 -16.31 4.83
N CYS A 136 3.21 -16.44 4.59
CA CYS A 136 2.21 -16.50 5.67
C CYS A 136 2.35 -17.75 6.55
N GLU A 137 2.62 -18.91 5.98
CA GLU A 137 2.76 -20.17 6.71
C GLU A 137 4.04 -20.23 7.55
N ASN A 138 5.09 -19.57 7.10
CA ASN A 138 6.41 -19.64 7.75
C ASN A 138 6.71 -18.45 8.68
N ASN A 139 5.80 -17.49 8.80
CA ASN A 139 6.01 -16.31 9.64
C ASN A 139 4.76 -15.97 10.45
N LYS A 140 4.98 -15.29 11.58
CA LYS A 140 3.90 -14.73 12.41
C LYS A 140 3.67 -13.27 12.03
N ASN A 141 2.46 -12.74 12.33
CA ASN A 141 2.10 -11.34 12.13
C ASN A 141 2.31 -10.88 10.66
N VAL A 142 1.86 -11.70 9.70
CA VAL A 142 1.84 -11.32 8.28
C VAL A 142 0.51 -10.64 7.96
N PHE A 143 0.58 -9.41 7.49
CA PHE A 143 -0.56 -8.61 7.04
C PHE A 143 -0.54 -8.56 5.52
N VAL A 144 -1.67 -8.85 4.90
CA VAL A 144 -1.78 -8.95 3.44
C VAL A 144 -2.67 -7.83 2.92
N ASP A 145 -2.13 -6.98 2.04
CA ASP A 145 -2.85 -6.05 1.16
C ASP A 145 -2.55 -6.47 -0.28
N THR A 146 -3.53 -7.01 -0.99
CA THR A 146 -3.35 -7.56 -2.33
C THR A 146 -4.46 -7.15 -3.26
N LYS A 147 -4.14 -7.08 -4.55
CA LYS A 147 -5.10 -6.87 -5.64
C LYS A 147 -5.48 -8.18 -6.34
N LYS A 148 -4.99 -9.32 -5.85
CA LYS A 148 -5.39 -10.65 -6.33
C LYS A 148 -6.78 -11.03 -5.83
N ASP A 149 -7.47 -11.84 -6.59
CA ASP A 149 -8.64 -12.54 -6.08
C ASP A 149 -8.21 -13.46 -4.93
N LEU A 150 -8.98 -13.43 -3.84
CA LEU A 150 -8.66 -14.20 -2.64
C LEU A 150 -8.93 -15.69 -2.86
N GLY A 151 -8.09 -16.52 -2.26
CA GLY A 151 -8.17 -17.97 -2.26
C GLY A 151 -7.63 -18.54 -0.95
N ASP A 152 -7.56 -19.86 -0.82
CA ASP A 152 -7.07 -20.53 0.39
C ASP A 152 -5.64 -20.14 0.78
N TRP A 153 -4.89 -19.60 -0.16
CA TRP A 153 -3.51 -19.13 0.02
C TRP A 153 -3.36 -17.98 1.04
N VAL A 154 -4.45 -17.23 1.37
CA VAL A 154 -4.43 -16.21 2.43
C VAL A 154 -4.78 -16.75 3.82
N ASN A 155 -5.15 -18.03 3.94
CA ASN A 155 -5.67 -18.58 5.20
C ASN A 155 -4.68 -18.53 6.36
N SER A 156 -3.38 -18.46 6.11
CA SER A 156 -2.34 -18.33 7.15
C SER A 156 -1.96 -16.87 7.45
N ALA A 157 -2.53 -15.89 6.76
CA ALA A 157 -2.32 -14.48 7.09
C ALA A 157 -2.89 -14.16 8.47
N LYS A 158 -2.21 -13.24 9.19
CA LYS A 158 -2.68 -12.73 10.49
C LYS A 158 -3.91 -11.84 10.31
N TYR A 159 -3.82 -10.90 9.38
CA TYR A 159 -4.92 -10.04 8.94
C TYR A 159 -4.82 -9.77 7.44
N ILE A 160 -5.97 -9.55 6.82
CA ILE A 160 -6.11 -9.22 5.41
C ILE A 160 -6.78 -7.85 5.35
N LYS A 161 -6.19 -6.91 4.60
CA LYS A 161 -6.81 -5.61 4.34
C LYS A 161 -7.19 -5.54 2.86
N ILE A 162 -8.42 -5.20 2.59
CA ILE A 162 -8.97 -4.99 1.25
C ILE A 162 -9.84 -3.72 1.24
N ASN A 163 -10.17 -3.22 0.05
CA ASN A 163 -11.14 -2.15 -0.10
C ASN A 163 -12.54 -2.70 -0.48
N SER A 164 -13.54 -1.82 -0.56
CA SER A 164 -14.92 -2.20 -0.88
C SER A 164 -15.05 -2.89 -2.24
N LEU A 165 -14.30 -2.45 -3.25
CA LEU A 165 -14.35 -3.06 -4.59
C LEU A 165 -13.74 -4.47 -4.58
N GLU A 166 -12.61 -4.63 -3.89
CA GLU A 166 -11.96 -5.93 -3.71
C GLU A 166 -12.84 -6.88 -2.90
N TYR A 167 -13.57 -6.36 -1.89
CA TYR A 167 -14.55 -7.14 -1.14
C TYR A 167 -15.69 -7.65 -2.02
N GLU A 168 -16.29 -6.79 -2.83
CA GLU A 168 -17.39 -7.20 -3.74
C GLU A 168 -16.91 -8.21 -4.79
N ASN A 169 -15.70 -8.05 -5.33
CA ASN A 169 -15.11 -9.00 -6.28
C ASN A 169 -14.87 -10.39 -5.65
N ASN A 170 -14.63 -10.45 -4.34
CA ASN A 170 -14.35 -11.68 -3.61
C ASN A 170 -15.54 -12.19 -2.79
N LYS A 171 -16.75 -11.70 -3.02
CA LYS A 171 -17.93 -12.02 -2.21
C LYS A 171 -18.21 -13.52 -2.10
N THR A 172 -18.13 -14.24 -3.21
CA THR A 172 -18.31 -15.71 -3.24
C THR A 172 -17.26 -16.43 -2.37
N PHE A 173 -16.04 -15.92 -2.33
CA PHE A 173 -15.01 -16.49 -1.48
C PHE A 173 -15.35 -16.31 0.01
N PHE A 174 -15.82 -15.14 0.41
CA PHE A 174 -16.22 -14.86 1.78
C PHE A 174 -17.45 -15.66 2.23
N GLU A 175 -18.42 -15.91 1.32
CA GLU A 175 -19.59 -16.74 1.61
C GLU A 175 -19.23 -18.20 1.91
N ASN A 176 -18.13 -18.69 1.34
CA ASN A 176 -17.68 -20.08 1.49
C ASN A 176 -16.56 -20.27 2.53
N ASN A 177 -15.98 -19.17 3.05
CA ASN A 177 -14.81 -19.24 3.93
C ASN A 177 -14.98 -18.33 5.16
N SER A 178 -14.67 -18.86 6.33
CA SER A 178 -14.77 -18.14 7.61
C SER A 178 -13.53 -17.28 7.89
N ILE A 179 -13.18 -16.34 7.00
CA ILE A 179 -12.02 -15.46 7.17
C ILE A 179 -12.38 -13.98 7.41
N MET A 180 -13.66 -13.66 7.52
CA MET A 180 -14.12 -12.30 7.83
C MET A 180 -13.68 -11.83 9.22
N ASP A 181 -13.44 -12.74 10.15
CA ASP A 181 -12.93 -12.45 11.49
C ASP A 181 -11.53 -11.81 11.51
N LYS A 182 -10.77 -11.96 10.43
CA LYS A 182 -9.44 -11.39 10.24
C LYS A 182 -9.33 -10.47 9.01
N THR A 183 -10.45 -10.18 8.34
CA THR A 183 -10.48 -9.30 7.17
C THR A 183 -10.97 -7.91 7.54
N ILE A 184 -10.18 -6.89 7.20
CA ILE A 184 -10.50 -5.48 7.37
C ILE A 184 -10.83 -4.90 6.01
N VAL A 185 -12.08 -4.46 5.83
CA VAL A 185 -12.56 -3.86 4.59
C VAL A 185 -12.62 -2.35 4.73
N THR A 186 -11.73 -1.62 4.04
CA THR A 186 -11.76 -0.16 4.03
C THR A 186 -12.87 0.36 3.12
N LYS A 187 -13.66 1.35 3.60
CA LYS A 187 -14.89 1.86 2.96
C LYS A 187 -14.85 3.38 2.71
N GLY A 188 -13.65 3.92 2.52
CA GLY A 188 -13.45 5.35 2.29
C GLY A 188 -13.95 6.18 3.47
N ASN A 189 -14.84 7.14 3.22
CA ASN A 189 -15.39 8.04 4.24
C ASN A 189 -16.34 7.34 5.24
N GLU A 190 -16.80 6.12 4.96
CA GLU A 190 -17.56 5.33 5.93
C GLU A 190 -16.67 4.67 6.99
N GLY A 191 -15.34 4.73 6.83
CA GLY A 191 -14.38 4.08 7.73
C GLY A 191 -14.01 2.68 7.28
N CYS A 192 -14.13 1.66 8.14
CA CYS A 192 -13.88 0.28 7.76
C CYS A 192 -14.82 -0.72 8.46
N LEU A 193 -15.00 -1.87 7.82
CA LEU A 193 -15.72 -3.02 8.36
C LEU A 193 -14.71 -4.03 8.91
N PHE A 194 -14.91 -4.49 10.14
CA PHE A 194 -14.15 -5.58 10.76
C PHE A 194 -15.05 -6.35 11.73
N GLN A 195 -15.09 -7.68 11.62
CA GLN A 195 -15.93 -8.55 12.43
C GLN A 195 -17.38 -8.08 12.50
N ASP A 196 -17.99 -7.86 11.33
CA ASP A 196 -19.39 -7.40 11.14
C ASP A 196 -19.73 -6.05 11.80
N LYS A 197 -18.71 -5.32 12.27
CA LYS A 197 -18.87 -4.00 12.87
C LYS A 197 -18.22 -2.92 12.00
N ILE A 198 -18.94 -1.82 11.77
CA ILE A 198 -18.39 -0.62 11.16
C ILE A 198 -17.64 0.19 12.22
N TYR A 199 -16.42 0.53 11.90
CA TYR A 199 -15.58 1.49 12.63
C TYR A 199 -15.56 2.78 11.82
N PRO A 200 -16.40 3.77 12.15
CA PRO A 200 -16.53 4.99 11.36
C PRO A 200 -15.26 5.83 11.45
N THR A 201 -15.03 6.65 10.44
CA THR A 201 -14.02 7.70 10.46
C THR A 201 -14.69 9.07 10.47
N GLU A 202 -13.96 10.09 10.86
CA GLU A 202 -14.45 11.47 10.79
C GLU A 202 -14.49 11.94 9.35
N ASP A 203 -15.52 12.74 9.01
CA ASP A 203 -15.61 13.39 7.70
C ASP A 203 -14.62 14.56 7.61
N VAL A 204 -13.82 14.59 6.56
CA VAL A 204 -12.79 15.61 6.33
C VAL A 204 -12.79 16.07 4.89
N GLN A 205 -12.24 17.26 4.65
CA GLN A 205 -12.06 17.75 3.29
C GLN A 205 -10.96 16.97 2.57
N VAL A 206 -11.36 16.01 1.75
CA VAL A 206 -10.44 15.20 0.93
C VAL A 206 -9.88 16.04 -0.21
N LYS A 207 -8.54 16.07 -0.34
CA LYS A 207 -7.82 16.68 -1.46
C LYS A 207 -7.29 15.64 -2.43
N ASP A 208 -6.74 14.53 -1.91
CA ASP A 208 -6.20 13.44 -2.71
C ASP A 208 -6.31 12.13 -1.93
N ILE A 209 -6.77 11.07 -2.58
CA ILE A 209 -6.87 9.72 -2.00
C ILE A 209 -5.71 8.82 -2.37
N SER A 210 -4.74 9.32 -3.14
CA SER A 210 -3.59 8.53 -3.59
C SER A 210 -2.72 8.09 -2.40
N GLY A 211 -2.52 6.79 -2.27
CA GLY A 211 -1.74 6.21 -1.16
C GLY A 211 -2.50 6.04 0.16
N ALA A 212 -3.80 6.39 0.22
CA ALA A 212 -4.61 6.21 1.44
C ALA A 212 -4.62 4.76 1.94
N GLY A 213 -4.71 3.78 1.04
CA GLY A 213 -4.65 2.36 1.37
C GLY A 213 -3.30 1.93 1.94
N ASP A 214 -2.19 2.45 1.37
CA ASP A 214 -0.83 2.19 1.85
C ASP A 214 -0.62 2.80 3.23
N THR A 215 -1.12 4.02 3.46
CA THR A 215 -1.09 4.68 4.77
C THR A 215 -1.89 3.91 5.80
N PHE A 216 -3.09 3.44 5.43
CA PHE A 216 -3.93 2.64 6.34
C PHE A 216 -3.22 1.37 6.77
N VAL A 217 -2.69 0.55 5.85
CA VAL A 217 -2.01 -0.71 6.22
C VAL A 217 -0.74 -0.43 7.03
N SER A 218 -0.02 0.65 6.74
CA SER A 218 1.16 1.06 7.48
C SER A 218 0.82 1.42 8.93
N GLY A 219 -0.14 2.30 9.14
CA GLY A 219 -0.62 2.68 10.48
C GLY A 219 -1.16 1.48 11.27
N LEU A 220 -1.95 0.63 10.60
CA LEU A 220 -2.51 -0.59 11.18
C LEU A 220 -1.42 -1.49 11.75
N VAL A 221 -0.37 -1.77 10.98
CA VAL A 221 0.69 -2.70 11.38
C VAL A 221 1.61 -2.08 12.41
N VAL A 222 1.95 -0.80 12.28
CA VAL A 222 2.78 -0.09 13.26
C VAL A 222 2.13 -0.13 14.64
N GLU A 223 0.86 0.21 14.73
CA GLU A 223 0.16 0.23 16.02
C GLU A 223 -0.10 -1.19 16.54
N TYR A 224 -0.36 -2.15 15.66
CA TYR A 224 -0.48 -3.55 16.07
C TYR A 224 0.82 -4.12 16.67
N VAL A 225 1.97 -3.75 16.11
CA VAL A 225 3.27 -4.18 16.68
C VAL A 225 3.46 -3.60 18.08
N ARG A 226 3.00 -2.36 18.33
CA ARG A 226 3.09 -1.67 19.63
C ARG A 226 2.15 -2.26 20.67
N THR A 227 0.87 -2.46 20.31
CA THR A 227 -0.21 -2.71 21.28
C THR A 227 -0.71 -4.15 21.28
N LYS A 228 -0.55 -4.88 20.20
CA LYS A 228 -1.18 -6.19 19.91
C LYS A 228 -2.72 -6.13 19.94
N ASP A 229 -3.31 -4.95 19.83
CA ASP A 229 -4.74 -4.67 19.84
C ASP A 229 -5.17 -4.21 18.43
N ILE A 230 -5.94 -5.06 17.74
CA ILE A 230 -6.38 -4.76 16.36
C ILE A 230 -7.36 -3.59 16.30
N ILE A 231 -8.18 -3.40 17.32
CA ILE A 231 -9.18 -2.31 17.33
C ILE A 231 -8.48 -0.95 17.48
N LYS A 232 -7.51 -0.85 18.39
CA LYS A 232 -6.66 0.34 18.50
C LYS A 232 -5.90 0.59 17.21
N SER A 233 -5.41 -0.48 16.58
CA SER A 233 -4.68 -0.39 15.32
C SER A 233 -5.55 0.13 14.16
N ILE A 234 -6.81 -0.28 14.10
CA ILE A 234 -7.80 0.24 13.13
C ILE A 234 -8.00 1.75 13.36
N SER A 235 -8.26 2.16 14.59
CA SER A 235 -8.47 3.58 14.94
C SER A 235 -7.26 4.43 14.56
N PHE A 236 -6.05 3.98 14.89
CA PHE A 236 -4.81 4.65 14.53
C PHE A 236 -4.59 4.73 13.02
N ALA A 237 -4.87 3.64 12.29
CA ALA A 237 -4.78 3.60 10.84
C ALA A 237 -5.74 4.60 10.16
N GLN A 238 -6.96 4.75 10.69
CA GLN A 238 -7.94 5.73 10.22
C GLN A 238 -7.45 7.16 10.42
N GLU A 239 -6.84 7.47 11.58
CA GLU A 239 -6.27 8.79 11.83
C GLU A 239 -5.09 9.10 10.88
N CYS A 240 -4.18 8.16 10.69
CA CYS A 240 -3.11 8.31 9.71
C CYS A 240 -3.68 8.63 8.31
N THR A 241 -4.70 7.87 7.91
CA THR A 241 -5.35 8.03 6.60
C THR A 241 -6.06 9.37 6.51
N LYS A 242 -6.78 9.79 7.55
CA LYS A 242 -7.45 11.08 7.65
C LYS A 242 -6.47 12.25 7.43
N ILE A 243 -5.28 12.17 8.00
CA ILE A 243 -4.25 13.20 7.83
C ILE A 243 -3.77 13.28 6.38
N VAL A 244 -3.45 12.14 5.74
CA VAL A 244 -2.85 12.16 4.40
C VAL A 244 -3.84 12.55 3.30
N VAL A 245 -5.11 12.16 3.40
CA VAL A 245 -6.11 12.50 2.36
C VAL A 245 -6.42 14.00 2.30
N GLN A 246 -6.02 14.77 3.31
CA GLN A 246 -6.11 16.23 3.34
C GLN A 246 -4.89 16.92 2.72
N LYS A 247 -3.88 16.16 2.29
CA LYS A 247 -2.69 16.67 1.60
C LYS A 247 -2.84 16.49 0.09
N HIS A 248 -2.01 17.17 -0.70
CA HIS A 248 -1.96 16.98 -2.14
C HIS A 248 -0.90 15.94 -2.51
N GLY A 249 -1.23 15.06 -3.43
CA GLY A 249 -0.35 13.99 -3.90
C GLY A 249 -0.12 12.88 -2.87
N VAL A 250 0.73 11.92 -3.22
CA VAL A 250 1.13 10.86 -2.31
C VAL A 250 1.94 11.46 -1.16
N SER A 251 1.43 11.38 0.05
CA SER A 251 2.01 11.98 1.24
C SER A 251 2.09 10.95 2.37
N VAL A 252 2.93 11.22 3.35
CA VAL A 252 3.06 10.40 4.57
C VAL A 252 2.63 11.21 5.80
N VAL A 253 2.31 10.49 6.88
CA VAL A 253 2.04 11.08 8.19
C VAL A 253 3.37 11.26 8.92
N THR A 254 3.61 12.43 9.49
CA THR A 254 4.78 12.67 10.34
C THR A 254 4.46 12.35 11.81
N LYS A 255 5.51 12.09 12.60
CA LYS A 255 5.33 11.87 14.04
C LYS A 255 4.73 13.08 14.76
N GLU A 256 5.02 14.28 14.27
CA GLU A 256 4.50 15.54 14.84
C GLU A 256 2.99 15.65 14.64
N GLU A 257 2.46 15.18 13.51
CA GLU A 257 1.04 15.23 13.18
C GLU A 257 0.20 14.22 13.97
N ILE A 258 0.83 13.23 14.61
CA ILE A 258 0.16 12.15 15.32
C ILE A 258 0.44 12.14 16.83
N LYS A 259 1.20 13.12 17.33
CA LYS A 259 1.57 13.23 18.76
C LYS A 259 0.38 13.31 19.73
N ASP A 260 -0.76 13.78 19.26
CA ASP A 260 -1.97 13.89 20.10
C ASP A 260 -2.70 12.54 20.27
N TYR A 261 -2.14 11.47 19.71
CA TYR A 261 -2.69 10.11 19.74
C TYR A 261 -1.97 9.17 20.74
N GLU A 262 -0.84 9.60 21.30
CA GLU A 262 -0.16 8.91 22.39
C GLU A 262 -0.70 9.39 23.75
#